data_ea2709362f4b74d7b85a4a894efc80b7
#
_entry.id   ea2709362f4b74d7b85a4a894efc80b7
#
_cell.length_a   1.000
_cell.length_b   1.000
_cell.length_c   1.000
_cell.angle_alpha   90.00
_cell.angle_beta   90.00
_cell.angle_gamma   90.00
#
_symmetry.space_group_name_H-M   'P 1'
#
loop_
_entity.id
_entity.type
_entity.pdbx_description
1 polymer ?
#
loop_
_entity_poly.entity_id
_entity_poly.type
_entity_poly.pdbx_seq_one_letter_code
_entity_poly.pdbx_strand_id
1 'polypeptide(L)'
;MKYSKEIKVGFLAIVGVMMSVFSYNYLKGINLFEKNRKFTIKYEKVDGLSVSNPVTLNGFKIGKVQKINFNSKNTRELLVDIIIENDVLFPKTSSAELYETGLIGGKAIAIIPDYKNDSTIANDGDMLRGIIKPGLTELVNQILPQVQLQIEAVMKNAEIVLGNINNLFDEETKQELKSS
;
A
#
# COMPACT_ATOMS: atom_id res chain seq x y z
N MET A 1 25.03 2.77 59.07
CA MET A 1 25.70 1.74 58.25
C MET A 1 26.51 2.44 57.18
N LYS A 2 27.85 2.33 57.22
CA LYS A 2 28.72 2.85 56.15
C LYS A 2 28.83 1.77 55.07
N TYR A 3 28.14 1.97 53.95
CA TYR A 3 28.31 1.07 52.79
C TYR A 3 29.73 1.12 52.27
N SER A 4 30.32 -0.03 51.97
CA SER A 4 31.67 -0.13 51.43
C SER A 4 31.74 0.59 50.08
N LYS A 5 32.96 1.04 49.70
CA LYS A 5 33.18 1.79 48.44
C LYS A 5 32.81 0.94 47.22
N GLU A 6 32.99 -0.38 47.31
CA GLU A 6 32.66 -1.34 46.25
C GLU A 6 31.13 -1.41 45.97
N ILE A 7 30.31 -1.33 47.05
CA ILE A 7 28.85 -1.33 46.90
C ILE A 7 28.39 -0.05 46.19
N LYS A 8 28.96 1.10 46.49
CA LYS A 8 28.65 2.38 45.84
C LYS A 8 29.01 2.36 44.35
N VAL A 9 30.19 1.82 44.02
CA VAL A 9 30.65 1.69 42.63
C VAL A 9 29.76 0.69 41.85
N GLY A 10 29.43 -0.45 42.47
CA GLY A 10 28.51 -1.43 41.86
C GLY A 10 27.10 -0.85 41.58
N PHE A 11 26.56 -0.09 42.54
CA PHE A 11 25.30 0.59 42.35
C PHE A 11 25.35 1.64 41.20
N LEU A 12 26.43 2.43 41.15
CA LEU A 12 26.61 3.41 40.08
C LEU A 12 26.72 2.73 38.70
N ALA A 13 27.40 1.61 38.61
CA ALA A 13 27.51 0.84 37.37
C ALA A 13 26.16 0.30 36.91
N ILE A 14 25.34 -0.25 37.82
CA ILE A 14 23.98 -0.75 37.51
C ILE A 14 23.10 0.40 37.00
N VAL A 15 23.12 1.56 37.65
CA VAL A 15 22.36 2.74 37.23
C VAL A 15 22.80 3.22 35.84
N GLY A 16 24.13 3.20 35.57
CA GLY A 16 24.67 3.56 34.26
C GLY A 16 24.17 2.63 33.13
N VAL A 17 24.19 1.32 33.41
CA VAL A 17 23.66 0.33 32.43
C VAL A 17 22.15 0.53 32.22
N MET A 18 21.36 0.71 33.30
CA MET A 18 19.93 0.98 33.17
C MET A 18 19.64 2.26 32.35
N MET A 19 20.38 3.34 32.60
CA MET A 19 20.26 4.57 31.82
C MET A 19 20.62 4.36 30.36
N SER A 20 21.65 3.61 30.07
CA SER A 20 22.07 3.29 28.68
C SER A 20 20.99 2.51 27.95
N VAL A 21 20.41 1.49 28.56
CA VAL A 21 19.28 0.70 27.99
C VAL A 21 18.04 1.56 27.79
N PHE A 22 17.72 2.41 28.77
CA PHE A 22 16.60 3.34 28.66
C PHE A 22 16.80 4.36 27.53
N SER A 23 17.98 4.98 27.44
CA SER A 23 18.32 5.92 26.36
C SER A 23 18.27 5.25 24.99
N TYR A 24 18.76 4.03 24.88
CA TYR A 24 18.72 3.27 23.64
C TYR A 24 17.28 2.99 23.17
N ASN A 25 16.40 2.58 24.09
CA ASN A 25 14.98 2.36 23.79
C ASN A 25 14.24 3.68 23.45
N TYR A 26 14.58 4.76 24.14
CA TYR A 26 14.05 6.09 23.87
C TYR A 26 14.44 6.60 22.47
N LEU A 27 15.70 6.46 22.08
CA LEU A 27 16.18 6.84 20.75
C LEU A 27 15.57 5.98 19.62
N LYS A 28 15.21 4.75 19.90
CA LYS A 28 14.47 3.88 18.98
C LYS A 28 13.00 4.31 18.78
N GLY A 29 12.52 5.32 19.50
CA GLY A 29 11.11 5.76 19.43
C GLY A 29 10.12 4.70 19.93
N ILE A 30 10.57 3.79 20.80
CA ILE A 30 9.68 2.83 21.46
C ILE A 30 9.03 3.56 22.63
N ASN A 31 7.86 4.15 22.39
CA ASN A 31 7.04 4.71 23.45
C ASN A 31 6.40 3.58 24.25
N LEU A 32 7.03 3.22 25.38
CA LEU A 32 6.58 2.15 26.28
C LEU A 32 5.22 2.45 26.96
N PHE A 33 4.74 3.69 26.86
CA PHE A 33 3.50 4.17 27.50
C PHE A 33 2.37 4.49 26.52
N GLU A 34 2.58 4.37 25.20
CA GLU A 34 1.49 4.50 24.23
C GLU A 34 0.60 3.26 24.26
N LYS A 35 -0.69 3.47 24.40
CA LYS A 35 -1.72 2.43 24.23
C LYS A 35 -1.78 2.03 22.77
N ASN A 36 -0.88 1.13 22.36
CA ASN A 36 -0.89 0.58 21.01
C ASN A 36 -2.10 -0.32 20.85
N ARG A 37 -2.91 -0.08 19.81
CA ARG A 37 -4.02 -0.95 19.42
C ARG A 37 -3.58 -1.82 18.27
N LYS A 38 -3.97 -3.08 18.33
CA LYS A 38 -3.68 -4.08 17.29
C LYS A 38 -4.93 -4.36 16.49
N PHE A 39 -4.79 -4.47 15.18
CA PHE A 39 -5.86 -4.87 14.30
C PHE A 39 -5.34 -5.94 13.35
N THR A 40 -6.21 -6.87 12.97
CA THR A 40 -5.90 -7.90 11.99
C THR A 40 -6.66 -7.63 10.71
N ILE A 41 -5.98 -7.68 9.57
CA ILE A 41 -6.56 -7.44 8.26
C ILE A 41 -6.41 -8.69 7.42
N LYS A 42 -7.46 -9.03 6.65
CA LYS A 42 -7.41 -10.15 5.70
C LYS A 42 -7.15 -9.65 4.30
N TYR A 43 -6.15 -10.24 3.63
CA TYR A 43 -5.85 -10.02 2.22
C TYR A 43 -5.72 -11.36 1.48
N GLU A 44 -6.04 -11.37 0.19
CA GLU A 44 -5.76 -12.52 -0.68
C GLU A 44 -4.31 -12.53 -1.14
N LYS A 45 -3.71 -11.36 -1.37
CA LYS A 45 -2.31 -11.17 -1.75
C LYS A 45 -1.76 -9.88 -1.11
N VAL A 46 -0.47 -9.84 -0.86
CA VAL A 46 0.17 -8.68 -0.21
C VAL A 46 1.44 -8.22 -0.93
N ASP A 47 1.58 -8.56 -2.20
CA ASP A 47 2.76 -8.36 -3.05
C ASP A 47 3.66 -7.20 -2.62
N GLY A 48 4.83 -7.53 -2.05
CA GLY A 48 5.82 -6.55 -1.58
C GLY A 48 5.52 -5.86 -0.24
N LEU A 49 4.42 -6.18 0.45
CA LEU A 49 4.21 -5.69 1.82
C LEU A 49 5.17 -6.41 2.78
N SER A 50 5.81 -5.64 3.64
CA SER A 50 6.78 -6.13 4.62
C SER A 50 6.45 -5.64 6.02
N VAL A 51 7.00 -6.32 7.02
CA VAL A 51 6.97 -5.85 8.41
C VAL A 51 7.62 -4.46 8.49
N SER A 52 7.09 -3.61 9.36
CA SER A 52 7.44 -2.19 9.53
C SER A 52 6.97 -1.25 8.42
N ASN A 53 6.32 -1.72 7.35
CA ASN A 53 5.68 -0.83 6.38
C ASN A 53 4.65 0.07 7.09
N PRO A 54 4.52 1.34 6.65
CA PRO A 54 3.68 2.30 7.33
C PRO A 54 2.18 1.99 7.18
N VAL A 55 1.43 2.28 8.25
CA VAL A 55 -0.02 2.38 8.24
C VAL A 55 -0.39 3.85 8.35
N THR A 56 -1.25 4.32 7.45
CA THR A 56 -1.62 5.73 7.36
C THR A 56 -3.13 5.94 7.48
N LEU A 57 -3.52 7.12 7.91
CA LEU A 57 -4.89 7.63 7.88
C LEU A 57 -4.84 9.02 7.25
N ASN A 58 -5.57 9.23 6.15
CA ASN A 58 -5.52 10.49 5.40
C ASN A 58 -4.10 10.92 5.02
N GLY A 59 -3.20 9.97 4.75
CA GLY A 59 -1.80 10.22 4.44
C GLY A 59 -0.88 10.42 5.64
N PHE A 60 -1.41 10.63 6.84
CA PHE A 60 -0.62 10.75 8.06
C PHE A 60 -0.29 9.36 8.62
N LYS A 61 0.98 9.11 8.96
CA LYS A 61 1.41 7.84 9.53
C LYS A 61 0.86 7.70 10.95
N ILE A 62 0.08 6.65 11.20
CA ILE A 62 -0.54 6.33 12.49
C ILE A 62 -0.06 5.00 13.06
N GLY A 63 0.74 4.23 12.32
CA GLY A 63 1.18 2.92 12.77
C GLY A 63 2.08 2.21 11.77
N LYS A 64 2.21 0.92 11.96
CA LYS A 64 3.05 0.04 11.12
C LYS A 64 2.51 -1.39 11.09
N VAL A 65 2.92 -2.11 10.05
CA VAL A 65 2.73 -3.56 9.94
C VAL A 65 3.61 -4.27 10.99
N GLN A 66 2.99 -5.10 11.82
CA GLN A 66 3.68 -5.87 12.85
C GLN A 66 4.06 -7.27 12.38
N LYS A 67 3.12 -7.96 11.70
CA LYS A 67 3.29 -9.36 11.33
C LYS A 67 2.46 -9.69 10.09
N ILE A 68 2.96 -10.62 9.28
CA ILE A 68 2.24 -11.17 8.13
C ILE A 68 2.31 -12.68 8.23
N ASN A 69 1.16 -13.36 8.20
CA ASN A 69 1.05 -14.81 8.29
C ASN A 69 0.02 -15.34 7.31
N PHE A 70 0.15 -16.60 6.94
CA PHE A 70 -0.95 -17.31 6.29
C PHE A 70 -2.06 -17.61 7.31
N ASN A 71 -3.31 -17.55 6.85
CA ASN A 71 -4.43 -18.02 7.65
C ASN A 71 -4.33 -19.56 7.78
N SER A 72 -4.15 -20.06 8.99
CA SER A 72 -4.02 -21.50 9.26
C SER A 72 -5.23 -22.33 8.84
N LYS A 73 -6.41 -21.70 8.73
CA LYS A 73 -7.65 -22.35 8.28
C LYS A 73 -7.86 -22.29 6.76
N ASN A 74 -7.25 -21.30 6.10
CA ASN A 74 -7.38 -21.06 4.67
C ASN A 74 -6.08 -20.44 4.13
N THR A 75 -5.22 -21.25 3.54
CA THR A 75 -3.92 -20.80 3.00
C THR A 75 -4.01 -19.84 1.80
N ARG A 76 -5.21 -19.60 1.26
CA ARG A 76 -5.46 -18.60 0.23
C ARG A 76 -5.58 -17.18 0.80
N GLU A 77 -5.66 -17.04 2.12
CA GLU A 77 -5.77 -15.78 2.81
C GLU A 77 -4.53 -15.50 3.65
N LEU A 78 -4.12 -14.25 3.65
CA LEU A 78 -3.05 -13.72 4.48
C LEU A 78 -3.66 -12.87 5.59
N LEU A 79 -3.17 -13.04 6.80
CA LEU A 79 -3.50 -12.24 7.97
C LEU A 79 -2.35 -11.26 8.21
N VAL A 80 -2.66 -9.98 8.14
CA VAL A 80 -1.73 -8.89 8.39
C VAL A 80 -2.10 -8.22 9.70
N ASP A 81 -1.24 -8.36 10.69
CA ASP A 81 -1.39 -7.68 11.98
C ASP A 81 -0.71 -6.32 11.90
N ILE A 82 -1.45 -5.27 12.25
CA ILE A 82 -0.96 -3.90 12.32
C ILE A 82 -1.02 -3.37 13.75
N ILE A 83 -0.14 -2.46 14.05
CA ILE A 83 -0.15 -1.68 15.30
C ILE A 83 -0.44 -0.23 14.93
N ILE A 84 -1.41 0.36 15.63
CA ILE A 84 -1.68 1.80 15.59
C ILE A 84 -1.02 2.43 16.82
N GLU A 85 -0.06 3.31 16.57
CA GLU A 85 0.81 3.94 17.59
C GLU A 85 0.17 5.19 18.22
N ASN A 86 -0.85 5.78 17.57
CA ASN A 86 -1.54 6.98 18.03
C ASN A 86 -2.98 6.68 18.44
N ASP A 87 -3.52 7.50 19.32
CA ASP A 87 -4.92 7.37 19.82
C ASP A 87 -5.94 7.86 18.78
N VAL A 88 -5.77 7.43 17.53
CA VAL A 88 -6.62 7.78 16.40
C VAL A 88 -7.82 6.87 16.38
N LEU A 89 -9.01 7.44 16.49
CA LEU A 89 -10.27 6.71 16.46
C LEU A 89 -10.82 6.64 15.03
N PHE A 90 -11.28 5.47 14.63
CA PHE A 90 -11.96 5.26 13.36
C PHE A 90 -13.05 4.19 13.53
N PRO A 91 -14.10 4.19 12.66
CA PRO A 91 -15.19 3.24 12.74
C PRO A 91 -14.72 1.79 12.51
N LYS A 92 -15.40 0.84 13.13
CA LYS A 92 -15.16 -0.59 12.94
C LYS A 92 -15.39 -1.07 11.51
N THR A 93 -16.28 -0.39 10.77
CA THR A 93 -16.57 -0.62 9.36
C THR A 93 -15.49 -0.12 8.41
N SER A 94 -14.45 0.56 8.93
CA SER A 94 -13.32 1.06 8.14
C SER A 94 -12.63 -0.07 7.38
N SER A 95 -12.16 0.24 6.18
CA SER A 95 -11.35 -0.68 5.38
C SER A 95 -9.87 -0.31 5.45
N ALA A 96 -9.04 -1.31 5.22
CA ALA A 96 -7.59 -1.16 5.14
C ALA A 96 -7.17 -1.38 3.68
N GLU A 97 -6.78 -0.30 2.99
CA GLU A 97 -6.37 -0.32 1.59
C GLU A 97 -4.85 -0.53 1.48
N LEU A 98 -4.44 -1.64 0.87
CA LEU A 98 -3.04 -1.89 0.51
C LEU A 98 -2.74 -1.14 -0.79
N TYR A 99 -1.75 -0.24 -0.78
CA TYR A 99 -1.40 0.60 -1.93
C TYR A 99 0.11 0.75 -2.11
N GLU A 100 0.53 1.24 -3.28
CA GLU A 100 1.92 1.56 -3.59
C GLU A 100 2.23 3.01 -3.22
N THR A 101 3.34 3.24 -2.48
CA THR A 101 3.75 4.56 -2.00
C THR A 101 4.47 5.42 -3.05
N GLY A 102 4.53 4.98 -4.29
CA GLY A 102 5.14 5.69 -5.42
C GLY A 102 5.54 4.75 -6.55
N LEU A 103 6.18 5.30 -7.59
CA LEU A 103 6.57 4.54 -8.80
C LEU A 103 7.63 3.45 -8.52
N ILE A 104 8.54 3.72 -7.59
CA ILE A 104 9.63 2.83 -7.18
C ILE A 104 9.53 2.58 -5.66
N GLY A 105 8.38 2.89 -5.08
CA GLY A 105 8.16 2.84 -3.66
C GLY A 105 7.79 1.45 -3.14
N GLY A 106 7.76 1.34 -1.81
CA GLY A 106 7.24 0.17 -1.12
C GLY A 106 5.72 0.13 -1.08
N LYS A 107 5.18 -0.81 -0.31
CA LYS A 107 3.76 -0.90 -0.01
C LYS A 107 3.46 -0.22 1.33
N ALA A 108 2.24 0.29 1.45
CA ALA A 108 1.69 0.82 2.69
C ALA A 108 0.22 0.43 2.83
N ILE A 109 -0.31 0.56 4.02
CA ILE A 109 -1.73 0.33 4.30
C ILE A 109 -2.35 1.68 4.66
N ALA A 110 -3.41 2.07 3.94
CA ALA A 110 -4.23 3.23 4.30
C ALA A 110 -5.51 2.76 5.00
N ILE A 111 -5.79 3.29 6.18
CA ILE A 111 -7.09 3.13 6.82
C ILE A 111 -8.05 4.12 6.16
N ILE A 112 -9.14 3.60 5.61
CA ILE A 112 -10.21 4.36 4.97
C ILE A 112 -11.43 4.31 5.87
N PRO A 113 -11.71 5.36 6.65
CA PRO A 113 -12.83 5.37 7.57
C PRO A 113 -14.18 5.41 6.84
N ASP A 114 -15.13 4.59 7.30
CA ASP A 114 -16.51 4.63 6.85
C ASP A 114 -17.42 5.19 7.94
N TYR A 115 -17.55 6.51 7.96
CA TYR A 115 -18.39 7.21 8.94
C TYR A 115 -19.89 7.16 8.62
N LYS A 116 -20.29 6.60 7.46
CA LYS A 116 -21.67 6.60 7.02
C LYS A 116 -22.48 5.42 7.56
N ASN A 117 -21.82 4.27 7.71
CA ASN A 117 -22.52 3.00 7.98
C ASN A 117 -22.46 2.56 9.45
N ASP A 118 -21.52 3.07 10.25
CA ASP A 118 -21.43 2.72 11.65
C ASP A 118 -20.70 3.80 12.43
N SER A 119 -21.25 4.15 13.60
CA SER A 119 -20.61 5.03 14.58
C SER A 119 -19.79 4.26 15.62
N THR A 120 -19.80 2.93 15.60
CA THR A 120 -19.05 2.10 16.53
C THR A 120 -17.55 2.19 16.24
N ILE A 121 -16.78 2.61 17.24
CA ILE A 121 -15.33 2.74 17.13
C ILE A 121 -14.68 1.38 17.15
N ALA A 122 -13.69 1.17 16.27
CA ALA A 122 -12.87 -0.04 16.26
C ALA A 122 -12.08 -0.20 17.58
N ASN A 123 -12.15 -1.38 18.17
CA ASN A 123 -11.46 -1.73 19.42
C ASN A 123 -10.19 -2.53 19.14
N ASP A 124 -9.32 -2.60 20.14
CA ASP A 124 -8.14 -3.47 20.11
C ASP A 124 -8.53 -4.93 19.82
N GLY A 125 -7.84 -5.55 18.87
CA GLY A 125 -8.11 -6.91 18.43
C GLY A 125 -9.19 -7.04 17.34
N ASP A 126 -9.85 -5.96 16.93
CA ASP A 126 -10.84 -6.03 15.85
C ASP A 126 -10.20 -6.39 14.51
N MET A 127 -11.02 -7.01 13.66
CA MET A 127 -10.63 -7.36 12.29
C MET A 127 -11.18 -6.32 11.31
N LEU A 128 -10.29 -5.80 10.44
CA LEU A 128 -10.65 -4.86 9.39
C LEU A 128 -10.73 -5.56 8.03
N ARG A 129 -11.57 -5.03 7.15
CA ARG A 129 -11.67 -5.50 5.78
C ARG A 129 -10.46 -4.99 4.97
N GLY A 130 -9.70 -5.92 4.37
CA GLY A 130 -8.62 -5.59 3.43
C GLY A 130 -9.17 -5.29 2.04
N ILE A 131 -8.64 -4.25 1.41
CA ILE A 131 -8.84 -3.89 0.01
C ILE A 131 -7.47 -3.75 -0.63
N ILE A 132 -7.30 -4.21 -1.86
CA ILE A 132 -6.06 -4.06 -2.62
C ILE A 132 -6.29 -3.03 -3.71
N LYS A 133 -5.52 -1.94 -3.68
CA LYS A 133 -5.52 -0.95 -4.75
C LYS A 133 -4.60 -1.42 -5.86
N PRO A 134 -5.08 -1.49 -7.11
CA PRO A 134 -4.23 -1.86 -8.24
C PRO A 134 -3.01 -0.94 -8.31
N GLY A 135 -1.83 -1.53 -8.45
CA GLY A 135 -0.59 -0.80 -8.69
C GLY A 135 -0.51 -0.26 -10.11
N LEU A 136 0.44 0.64 -10.36
CA LEU A 136 0.62 1.25 -11.67
C LEU A 136 0.84 0.19 -12.77
N THR A 137 1.64 -0.83 -12.50
CA THR A 137 1.91 -1.92 -13.45
C THR A 137 0.63 -2.69 -13.81
N GLU A 138 -0.23 -2.93 -12.83
CA GLU A 138 -1.50 -3.62 -13.04
C GLU A 138 -2.49 -2.75 -13.85
N LEU A 139 -2.54 -1.44 -13.58
CA LEU A 139 -3.33 -0.48 -14.36
C LEU A 139 -2.85 -0.40 -15.82
N VAL A 140 -1.54 -0.34 -16.05
CA VAL A 140 -0.96 -0.34 -17.40
C VAL A 140 -1.35 -1.61 -18.14
N ASN A 141 -1.22 -2.77 -17.51
CA ASN A 141 -1.59 -4.06 -18.12
C ASN A 141 -3.08 -4.17 -18.45
N GLN A 142 -3.95 -3.51 -17.69
CA GLN A 142 -5.40 -3.46 -17.97
C GLN A 142 -5.73 -2.54 -19.15
N ILE A 143 -5.01 -1.43 -19.30
CA ILE A 143 -5.29 -0.41 -20.33
C ILE A 143 -4.63 -0.79 -21.67
N LEU A 144 -3.45 -1.42 -21.64
CA LEU A 144 -2.65 -1.72 -22.83
C LEU A 144 -3.42 -2.44 -23.94
N PRO A 145 -4.22 -3.50 -23.66
CA PRO A 145 -4.99 -4.19 -24.70
C PRO A 145 -6.03 -3.28 -25.36
N GLN A 146 -6.66 -2.38 -24.60
CA GLN A 146 -7.66 -1.44 -25.14
C GLN A 146 -7.00 -0.42 -26.08
N VAL A 147 -5.81 0.07 -25.71
CA VAL A 147 -5.04 1.01 -26.54
C VAL A 147 -4.58 0.31 -27.83
N GLN A 148 -4.14 -0.94 -27.76
CA GLN A 148 -3.77 -1.72 -28.95
C GLN A 148 -4.93 -1.85 -29.94
N LEU A 149 -6.13 -2.23 -29.45
CA LEU A 149 -7.32 -2.34 -30.31
C LEU A 149 -7.69 -1.00 -30.97
N GLN A 150 -7.53 0.13 -30.26
CA GLN A 150 -7.79 1.44 -30.84
C GLN A 150 -6.75 1.81 -31.92
N ILE A 151 -5.48 1.50 -31.69
CA ILE A 151 -4.41 1.72 -32.69
C ILE A 151 -4.69 0.89 -33.93
N GLU A 152 -5.02 -0.39 -33.79
CA GLU A 152 -5.36 -1.25 -34.91
C GLU A 152 -6.56 -0.73 -35.72
N ALA A 153 -7.59 -0.24 -35.04
CA ALA A 153 -8.74 0.38 -35.71
C ALA A 153 -8.37 1.64 -36.50
N VAL A 154 -7.51 2.49 -35.92
CA VAL A 154 -7.02 3.72 -36.59
C VAL A 154 -6.15 3.32 -37.82
N MET A 155 -5.27 2.37 -37.68
CA MET A 155 -4.42 1.90 -38.80
C MET A 155 -5.27 1.32 -39.94
N LYS A 156 -6.25 0.48 -39.61
CA LYS A 156 -7.19 -0.07 -40.60
C LYS A 156 -7.98 1.01 -41.34
N ASN A 157 -8.46 2.02 -40.61
CA ASN A 157 -9.15 3.15 -41.24
C ASN A 157 -8.21 3.98 -42.14
N ALA A 158 -6.96 4.18 -41.73
CA ALA A 158 -5.95 4.86 -42.53
C ALA A 158 -5.64 4.08 -43.81
N GLU A 159 -5.51 2.75 -43.76
CA GLU A 159 -5.33 1.89 -44.94
C GLU A 159 -6.52 2.03 -45.92
N ILE A 160 -7.76 2.04 -45.42
CA ILE A 160 -8.95 2.20 -46.25
C ILE A 160 -8.95 3.59 -46.93
N VAL A 161 -8.60 4.65 -46.20
CA VAL A 161 -8.53 6.00 -46.76
C VAL A 161 -7.42 6.08 -47.81
N LEU A 162 -6.24 5.55 -47.55
CA LEU A 162 -5.15 5.51 -48.52
C LEU A 162 -5.49 4.68 -49.75
N GLY A 163 -6.18 3.55 -49.57
CA GLY A 163 -6.66 2.72 -50.68
C GLY A 163 -7.67 3.47 -51.55
N ASN A 164 -8.59 4.21 -50.94
CA ASN A 164 -9.57 5.01 -51.69
C ASN A 164 -8.91 6.16 -52.45
N ILE A 165 -7.93 6.85 -51.85
CA ILE A 165 -7.14 7.88 -52.53
C ILE A 165 -6.40 7.31 -53.72
N ASN A 166 -5.74 6.18 -53.57
CA ASN A 166 -4.98 5.53 -54.66
C ASN A 166 -5.91 5.15 -55.81
N ASN A 167 -7.11 4.62 -55.50
CA ASN A 167 -8.10 4.27 -56.53
C ASN A 167 -8.62 5.54 -57.27
N LEU A 168 -8.78 6.69 -56.58
CA LEU A 168 -9.18 7.93 -57.23
C LEU A 168 -8.13 8.42 -58.22
N PHE A 169 -6.86 8.40 -57.83
CA PHE A 169 -5.75 8.80 -58.73
C PHE A 169 -5.60 7.84 -59.93
N ASP A 170 -5.78 6.54 -59.75
CA ASP A 170 -5.75 5.58 -60.84
C ASP A 170 -6.89 5.77 -61.84
N GLU A 171 -8.06 6.16 -61.42
CA GLU A 171 -9.21 6.46 -62.31
C GLU A 171 -9.04 7.80 -63.06
N GLU A 172 -8.53 8.85 -62.40
CA GLU A 172 -8.23 10.16 -63.04
C GLU A 172 -7.13 9.99 -64.07
N THR A 173 -6.04 9.30 -63.76
CA THR A 173 -4.91 9.06 -64.67
C THR A 173 -5.35 8.23 -65.88
N LYS A 174 -6.20 7.26 -65.73
CA LYS A 174 -6.77 6.46 -66.84
C LYS A 174 -7.73 7.27 -67.71
N GLN A 175 -8.47 8.23 -67.18
CA GLN A 175 -9.35 9.10 -67.98
C GLN A 175 -8.55 10.15 -68.79
N GLU A 176 -7.48 10.72 -68.24
CA GLU A 176 -6.58 11.66 -68.95
C GLU A 176 -5.86 10.95 -70.09
N LEU A 177 -5.40 9.69 -69.91
CA LEU A 177 -4.74 8.89 -70.96
C LEU A 177 -5.72 8.45 -72.06
N LYS A 178 -7.04 8.39 -71.84
CA LYS A 178 -8.05 8.07 -72.86
C LYS A 178 -8.53 9.28 -73.62
N SER A 179 -8.28 10.51 -73.15
CA SER A 179 -8.70 11.76 -73.77
C SER A 179 -7.62 12.45 -74.58
N SER A 180 -6.40 11.91 -74.62
CA SER A 180 -5.27 12.31 -75.43
C SER A 180 -5.12 11.43 -76.65
#